data_f2a783ec5f1f0113322631c9b65e5ea0
#
_entry.id   f2a783ec5f1f0113322631c9b65e5ea0
#
_cell.length_a   1.000
_cell.length_b   1.000
_cell.length_c   1.000
_cell.angle_alpha   90.00
_cell.angle_beta   90.00
_cell.angle_gamma   90.00
#
_symmetry.space_group_name_H-M   'P 1'
#
loop_
_entity.id
_entity.type
_entity.pdbx_description
1 polymer ?
#
loop_
_entity_poly.entity_id
_entity_poly.type
_entity_poly.pdbx_seq_one_letter_code
_entity_poly.pdbx_strand_id
1 'polypeptide(L)'
;MANHIFTGSGVAIITPMNSDGSVNYDVLGQLLEFHVENGTDAIIACGTTGEAATLSEKEHCEVLSFVAEKINGRIPVIAGTGSNDTSTAVMLSKSAQKTGADALLCVTRYYNKTSQTGLIKHFNVIADSVDLPIILYNVPSRTGCNIQPKTYQELCKHERIVAAKEASGNISQVALIRSLCGDKLDIYSGNDDQTVPFMSLGALGVISVFANICPAEMHKICQLCLENNFAEAQKLHFHYLELMNALFSDVNPIPIKTAMNLFGYDAGECRLPLVPMSVSGYHDLKDCLAKYDLLGKHVNVN
;
A
#
# COMPACT_ATOMS: atom_id res chain seq x y z
N MET A 1 0.20 -17.36 19.73
CA MET A 1 -0.57 -16.39 18.93
C MET A 1 0.17 -16.24 17.61
N ALA A 2 -0.51 -16.29 16.48
CA ALA A 2 0.14 -16.03 15.20
C ALA A 2 0.69 -14.58 15.22
N ASN A 3 1.95 -14.43 14.84
CA ASN A 3 2.61 -13.12 14.88
C ASN A 3 2.34 -12.44 13.53
N HIS A 4 1.19 -11.76 13.39
CA HIS A 4 0.85 -10.98 12.20
C HIS A 4 1.74 -9.75 12.10
N ILE A 5 2.07 -9.29 10.87
CA ILE A 5 2.83 -8.04 10.67
C ILE A 5 2.01 -6.86 11.21
N PHE A 6 0.73 -6.79 10.85
CA PHE A 6 -0.25 -5.86 11.41
C PHE A 6 -1.67 -6.39 11.18
N THR A 7 -2.65 -5.77 11.81
CA THR A 7 -4.08 -5.94 11.53
C THR A 7 -4.70 -4.56 11.39
N GLY A 8 -5.69 -4.40 10.50
CA GLY A 8 -6.34 -3.11 10.30
C GLY A 8 -5.93 -2.39 9.02
N SER A 9 -5.64 -1.09 9.09
CA SER A 9 -5.37 -0.21 7.95
C SER A 9 -3.89 0.12 7.84
N GLY A 10 -3.20 -0.49 6.86
CA GLY A 10 -1.88 -0.03 6.42
C GLY A 10 -2.02 1.01 5.31
N VAL A 11 -1.29 2.13 5.39
CA VAL A 11 -1.30 3.14 4.34
C VAL A 11 -0.21 2.87 3.31
N ALA A 12 -0.58 2.80 2.02
CA ALA A 12 0.37 2.93 0.92
C ALA A 12 0.70 4.43 0.78
N ILE A 13 1.67 4.91 1.58
CA ILE A 13 1.95 6.34 1.71
C ILE A 13 2.47 6.94 0.40
N ILE A 14 2.03 8.16 0.07
CA ILE A 14 2.61 8.94 -1.03
C ILE A 14 4.04 9.36 -0.70
N THR A 15 4.86 9.62 -1.73
CA THR A 15 6.15 10.30 -1.60
C THR A 15 5.98 11.74 -2.06
N PRO A 16 5.97 12.74 -1.15
CA PRO A 16 5.89 14.15 -1.54
C PRO A 16 7.13 14.57 -2.32
N MET A 17 6.93 15.46 -3.31
CA MET A 17 8.00 15.97 -4.16
C MET A 17 8.05 17.50 -4.12
N ASN A 18 9.25 18.06 -4.13
CA ASN A 18 9.48 19.49 -4.35
C ASN A 18 9.22 19.87 -5.82
N SER A 19 9.17 21.15 -6.11
CA SER A 19 8.96 21.68 -7.49
C SER A 19 10.07 21.29 -8.47
N ASP A 20 11.27 20.97 -8.00
CA ASP A 20 12.39 20.47 -8.80
C ASP A 20 12.35 18.93 -8.99
N GLY A 21 11.33 18.28 -8.43
CA GLY A 21 11.15 16.83 -8.46
C GLY A 21 11.96 16.05 -7.41
N SER A 22 12.73 16.69 -6.54
CA SER A 22 13.37 16.02 -5.41
C SER A 22 12.34 15.61 -4.34
N VAL A 23 12.68 14.63 -3.50
CA VAL A 23 11.79 14.19 -2.41
C VAL A 23 11.66 15.28 -1.35
N ASN A 24 10.43 15.63 -0.98
CA ASN A 24 10.14 16.57 0.09
C ASN A 24 10.03 15.83 1.43
N TYR A 25 11.17 15.71 2.13
CA TYR A 25 11.24 15.01 3.42
C TYR A 25 10.51 15.72 4.55
N ASP A 26 10.40 17.05 4.49
CA ASP A 26 9.69 17.82 5.52
C ASP A 26 8.18 17.48 5.49
N VAL A 27 7.57 17.48 4.31
CA VAL A 27 6.18 17.09 4.15
C VAL A 27 5.99 15.59 4.40
N LEU A 28 6.93 14.73 3.97
CA LEU A 28 6.87 13.30 4.29
C LEU A 28 6.87 13.09 5.81
N GLY A 29 7.70 13.82 6.54
CA GLY A 29 7.73 13.77 8.01
C GLY A 29 6.41 14.19 8.66
N GLN A 30 5.75 15.23 8.12
CA GLN A 30 4.41 15.66 8.58
C GLN A 30 3.35 14.58 8.31
N LEU A 31 3.38 13.96 7.13
CA LEU A 31 2.46 12.87 6.79
C LEU A 31 2.62 11.66 7.70
N LEU A 32 3.85 11.31 8.05
CA LEU A 32 4.12 10.20 8.98
C LEU A 32 3.53 10.47 10.37
N GLU A 33 3.69 11.70 10.90
CA GLU A 33 3.05 12.08 12.16
C GLU A 33 1.52 12.06 12.04
N PHE A 34 0.97 12.63 10.97
CA PHE A 34 -0.47 12.59 10.70
C PHE A 34 -1.03 11.16 10.75
N HIS A 35 -0.33 10.19 10.17
CA HIS A 35 -0.74 8.80 10.19
C HIS A 35 -0.71 8.17 11.58
N VAL A 36 0.37 8.41 12.34
CA VAL A 36 0.50 7.90 13.71
C VAL A 36 -0.59 8.48 14.61
N GLU A 37 -0.85 9.78 14.52
CA GLU A 37 -1.85 10.48 15.33
C GLU A 37 -3.30 10.08 15.00
N ASN A 38 -3.55 9.62 13.77
CA ASN A 38 -4.89 9.23 13.30
C ASN A 38 -5.11 7.72 13.22
N GLY A 39 -4.28 6.92 13.92
CA GLY A 39 -4.54 5.50 14.15
C GLY A 39 -4.26 4.59 12.95
N THR A 40 -3.38 4.99 12.03
CA THR A 40 -2.88 4.09 10.98
C THR A 40 -2.13 2.92 11.63
N ASP A 41 -2.43 1.69 11.20
CA ASP A 41 -1.89 0.47 11.81
C ASP A 41 -0.51 0.06 11.23
N ALA A 42 -0.16 0.52 10.03
CA ALA A 42 1.17 0.30 9.42
C ALA A 42 1.47 1.32 8.30
N ILE A 43 2.75 1.64 8.09
CA ILE A 43 3.21 2.47 6.97
C ILE A 43 3.84 1.59 5.89
N ILE A 44 3.33 1.68 4.66
CA ILE A 44 3.91 1.01 3.50
C ILE A 44 4.59 2.06 2.62
N ALA A 45 5.91 2.16 2.70
CA ALA A 45 6.72 3.12 1.96
C ALA A 45 7.26 2.53 0.66
N CYS A 46 7.50 3.38 -0.32
CA CYS A 46 8.05 3.01 -1.63
C CYS A 46 7.24 1.90 -2.34
N GLY A 47 5.91 1.91 -2.19
CA GLY A 47 5.00 1.13 -3.02
C GLY A 47 4.67 1.87 -4.33
N THR A 48 3.65 1.41 -5.06
CA THR A 48 3.15 2.07 -6.28
C THR A 48 2.71 3.51 -6.01
N THR A 49 1.96 3.72 -4.93
CA THR A 49 1.47 5.04 -4.50
C THR A 49 2.62 5.96 -4.07
N GLY A 50 3.69 5.40 -3.55
CA GLY A 50 4.93 6.11 -3.22
C GLY A 50 5.88 6.32 -4.40
N GLU A 51 5.42 6.12 -5.63
CA GLU A 51 6.19 6.37 -6.88
C GLU A 51 7.54 5.64 -6.96
N ALA A 52 7.63 4.43 -6.39
CA ALA A 52 8.87 3.65 -6.36
C ALA A 52 9.53 3.46 -7.74
N ALA A 53 8.72 3.43 -8.83
CA ALA A 53 9.22 3.24 -10.19
C ALA A 53 10.03 4.43 -10.73
N THR A 54 9.90 5.61 -10.15
CA THR A 54 10.60 6.85 -10.58
C THR A 54 11.59 7.37 -9.54
N LEU A 55 11.74 6.67 -8.42
CA LEU A 55 12.83 6.87 -7.48
C LEU A 55 14.09 6.15 -7.99
N SER A 56 15.24 6.81 -8.00
CA SER A 56 16.51 6.11 -8.16
C SER A 56 16.73 5.15 -6.99
N GLU A 57 17.56 4.13 -7.16
CA GLU A 57 17.87 3.18 -6.07
C GLU A 57 18.37 3.89 -4.80
N LYS A 58 19.14 4.96 -4.97
CA LYS A 58 19.63 5.77 -3.88
C LYS A 58 18.49 6.48 -3.14
N GLU A 59 17.63 7.21 -3.86
CA GLU A 59 16.46 7.89 -3.27
C GLU A 59 15.51 6.90 -2.61
N HIS A 60 15.28 5.74 -3.23
CA HIS A 60 14.47 4.66 -2.68
C HIS A 60 14.97 4.23 -1.29
N CYS A 61 16.28 3.96 -1.19
CA CYS A 61 16.90 3.60 0.09
C CYS A 61 16.85 4.75 1.11
N GLU A 62 17.06 6.00 0.67
CA GLU A 62 16.99 7.19 1.54
C GLU A 62 15.58 7.41 2.08
N VAL A 63 14.53 7.27 1.25
CA VAL A 63 13.13 7.35 1.69
C VAL A 63 12.81 6.27 2.72
N LEU A 64 13.21 5.01 2.48
CA LEU A 64 12.98 3.93 3.43
C LEU A 64 13.68 4.18 4.76
N SER A 65 14.93 4.67 4.73
CA SER A 65 15.69 5.01 5.93
C SER A 65 15.00 6.11 6.72
N PHE A 66 14.61 7.20 6.04
CA PHE A 66 13.89 8.31 6.66
C PHE A 66 12.58 7.88 7.31
N VAL A 67 11.77 7.06 6.62
CA VAL A 67 10.50 6.57 7.16
C VAL A 67 10.72 5.69 8.38
N ALA A 68 11.65 4.74 8.34
CA ALA A 68 11.94 3.87 9.46
C ALA A 68 12.46 4.66 10.68
N GLU A 69 13.39 5.60 10.47
CA GLU A 69 13.92 6.48 11.52
C GLU A 69 12.82 7.36 12.12
N LYS A 70 11.99 7.98 11.29
CA LYS A 70 10.93 8.89 11.74
C LYS A 70 9.82 8.15 12.51
N ILE A 71 9.42 6.98 12.07
CA ILE A 71 8.43 6.14 12.77
C ILE A 71 9.00 5.57 14.07
N ASN A 72 10.26 5.17 14.07
CA ASN A 72 10.99 4.72 15.26
C ASN A 72 10.20 3.67 16.09
N GLY A 73 9.68 2.64 15.44
CA GLY A 73 9.00 1.52 16.09
C GLY A 73 7.60 1.82 16.67
N ARG A 74 7.02 3.00 16.43
CA ARG A 74 5.67 3.35 16.91
C ARG A 74 4.59 2.50 16.25
N ILE A 75 4.73 2.22 14.97
CA ILE A 75 3.89 1.31 14.18
C ILE A 75 4.78 0.60 13.15
N PRO A 76 4.39 -0.58 12.61
CA PRO A 76 5.19 -1.29 11.62
C PRO A 76 5.46 -0.49 10.35
N VAL A 77 6.71 -0.55 9.88
CA VAL A 77 7.15 0.00 8.59
C VAL A 77 7.40 -1.13 7.61
N ILE A 78 6.67 -1.13 6.50
CA ILE A 78 6.74 -2.13 5.44
C ILE A 78 7.39 -1.49 4.22
N ALA A 79 8.55 -1.99 3.83
CA ALA A 79 9.31 -1.47 2.71
C ALA A 79 8.88 -2.11 1.38
N GLY A 80 8.48 -1.31 0.40
CA GLY A 80 8.27 -1.75 -0.97
C GLY A 80 9.63 -2.02 -1.64
N THR A 81 9.94 -3.28 -1.93
CA THR A 81 11.25 -3.68 -2.49
C THR A 81 11.15 -4.54 -3.73
N GLY A 82 9.91 -4.84 -4.18
CA GLY A 82 9.69 -5.62 -5.39
C GLY A 82 10.22 -4.93 -6.65
N SER A 83 10.77 -5.71 -7.56
CA SER A 83 11.28 -5.28 -8.87
C SER A 83 10.99 -6.32 -9.94
N ASN A 84 11.02 -5.90 -11.21
CA ASN A 84 10.97 -6.82 -12.34
C ASN A 84 12.32 -7.52 -12.59
N ASP A 85 13.37 -7.11 -11.91
CA ASP A 85 14.66 -7.78 -11.84
C ASP A 85 14.90 -8.37 -10.45
N THR A 86 15.26 -9.67 -10.39
CA THR A 86 15.44 -10.39 -9.13
C THR A 86 16.63 -9.86 -8.32
N SER A 87 17.71 -9.47 -8.99
CA SER A 87 18.91 -8.96 -8.32
C SER A 87 18.65 -7.59 -7.68
N THR A 88 17.92 -6.72 -8.37
CA THR A 88 17.49 -5.44 -7.84
C THR A 88 16.55 -5.62 -6.64
N ALA A 89 15.56 -6.53 -6.73
CA ALA A 89 14.68 -6.82 -5.60
C ALA A 89 15.45 -7.33 -4.37
N VAL A 90 16.43 -8.20 -4.55
CA VAL A 90 17.32 -8.67 -3.47
C VAL A 90 18.15 -7.53 -2.88
N MET A 91 18.71 -6.65 -3.72
CA MET A 91 19.50 -5.50 -3.27
C MET A 91 18.66 -4.55 -2.42
N LEU A 92 17.46 -4.16 -2.91
CA LEU A 92 16.53 -3.29 -2.19
C LEU A 92 16.05 -3.93 -0.88
N SER A 93 15.75 -5.24 -0.87
CA SER A 93 15.33 -5.98 0.31
C SER A 93 16.41 -6.01 1.40
N LYS A 94 17.67 -6.25 1.01
CA LYS A 94 18.81 -6.19 1.93
C LYS A 94 19.06 -4.78 2.45
N SER A 95 18.83 -3.76 1.64
CA SER A 95 18.93 -2.37 2.08
C SER A 95 17.83 -2.05 3.10
N ALA A 96 16.57 -2.41 2.82
CA ALA A 96 15.45 -2.22 3.71
C ALA A 96 15.65 -2.90 5.08
N GLN A 97 16.19 -4.11 5.10
CA GLN A 97 16.53 -4.80 6.35
C GLN A 97 17.53 -4.01 7.20
N LYS A 98 18.49 -3.33 6.57
CA LYS A 98 19.50 -2.51 7.28
C LYS A 98 18.93 -1.20 7.83
N THR A 99 17.86 -0.67 7.24
CA THR A 99 17.21 0.57 7.67
C THR A 99 16.26 0.38 8.85
N GLY A 100 15.97 -0.86 9.25
CA GLY A 100 15.08 -1.17 10.35
C GLY A 100 13.60 -1.29 9.93
N ALA A 101 13.32 -1.61 8.66
CA ALA A 101 11.98 -2.00 8.25
C ALA A 101 11.53 -3.30 8.95
N ASP A 102 10.24 -3.43 9.24
CA ASP A 102 9.68 -4.59 9.94
C ASP A 102 9.26 -5.71 8.97
N ALA A 103 8.95 -5.36 7.72
CA ALA A 103 8.56 -6.29 6.67
C ALA A 103 8.84 -5.74 5.28
N LEU A 104 8.73 -6.59 4.27
CA LEU A 104 8.88 -6.24 2.86
C LEU A 104 7.58 -6.41 2.10
N LEU A 105 7.27 -5.49 1.17
CA LEU A 105 6.22 -5.63 0.17
C LEU A 105 6.87 -5.87 -1.20
N CYS A 106 6.68 -7.06 -1.75
CA CYS A 106 7.30 -7.49 -3.01
C CYS A 106 6.25 -7.67 -4.09
N VAL A 107 6.17 -6.71 -5.03
CA VAL A 107 5.27 -6.79 -6.19
C VAL A 107 5.73 -7.88 -7.16
N THR A 108 4.75 -8.50 -7.85
CA THR A 108 5.07 -9.41 -8.97
C THR A 108 5.86 -8.69 -10.06
N ARG A 109 6.63 -9.47 -10.83
CA ARG A 109 7.35 -8.94 -11.99
C ARG A 109 6.38 -8.30 -12.99
N TYR A 110 6.74 -7.13 -13.46
CA TYR A 110 6.01 -6.35 -14.46
C TYR A 110 6.82 -6.25 -15.75
N TYR A 111 6.16 -5.99 -16.88
CA TYR A 111 6.74 -5.88 -18.21
C TYR A 111 7.37 -7.22 -18.72
N ASN A 112 8.51 -7.68 -18.18
CA ASN A 112 9.16 -8.95 -18.50
C ASN A 112 8.51 -10.12 -17.76
N LYS A 113 7.23 -10.42 -18.06
CA LYS A 113 6.40 -11.45 -17.41
C LYS A 113 7.15 -12.79 -17.25
N THR A 114 6.68 -13.61 -16.31
CA THR A 114 7.24 -14.94 -16.07
C THR A 114 6.13 -15.98 -15.86
N SER A 115 6.51 -17.26 -15.84
CA SER A 115 5.60 -18.36 -15.49
C SER A 115 5.39 -18.45 -13.98
N GLN A 116 4.40 -19.25 -13.54
CA GLN A 116 4.17 -19.50 -12.10
C GLN A 116 5.39 -20.11 -11.41
N THR A 117 6.08 -21.04 -12.09
CA THR A 117 7.35 -21.59 -11.60
C THR A 117 8.44 -20.51 -11.48
N GLY A 118 8.48 -19.56 -12.41
CA GLY A 118 9.39 -18.42 -12.35
C GLY A 118 9.06 -17.50 -11.18
N LEU A 119 7.78 -17.24 -10.86
CA LEU A 119 7.35 -16.48 -9.68
C LEU A 119 7.84 -17.18 -8.39
N ILE A 120 7.63 -18.49 -8.27
CA ILE A 120 8.10 -19.26 -7.11
C ILE A 120 9.60 -19.10 -6.92
N LYS A 121 10.37 -19.27 -7.98
CA LYS A 121 11.84 -19.10 -7.90
C LYS A 121 12.25 -17.67 -7.54
N HIS A 122 11.59 -16.66 -8.15
CA HIS A 122 11.88 -15.25 -7.91
C HIS A 122 11.65 -14.88 -6.44
N PHE A 123 10.49 -15.20 -5.88
CA PHE A 123 10.16 -14.85 -4.51
C PHE A 123 10.95 -15.65 -3.48
N ASN A 124 11.27 -16.93 -3.75
CA ASN A 124 12.13 -17.71 -2.86
C ASN A 124 13.54 -17.13 -2.80
N VAL A 125 14.14 -16.72 -3.93
CA VAL A 125 15.47 -16.08 -3.95
C VAL A 125 15.47 -14.78 -3.12
N ILE A 126 14.40 -13.98 -3.18
CA ILE A 126 14.27 -12.78 -2.35
C ILE A 126 14.17 -13.18 -0.88
N ALA A 127 13.30 -14.15 -0.56
CA ALA A 127 13.06 -14.61 0.80
C ALA A 127 14.32 -15.25 1.44
N ASP A 128 15.10 -16.01 0.68
CA ASP A 128 16.36 -16.59 1.13
C ASP A 128 17.45 -15.53 1.42
N SER A 129 17.29 -14.31 0.88
CA SER A 129 18.32 -13.26 0.95
C SER A 129 18.23 -12.35 2.18
N VAL A 130 17.13 -12.42 2.95
CA VAL A 130 16.81 -11.55 4.10
C VAL A 130 16.19 -12.32 5.25
N ASP A 131 16.13 -11.70 6.42
CA ASP A 131 15.47 -12.26 7.60
C ASP A 131 14.07 -11.69 7.85
N LEU A 132 13.65 -10.67 7.09
CA LEU A 132 12.36 -10.01 7.25
C LEU A 132 11.20 -10.83 6.66
N PRO A 133 10.00 -10.75 7.23
CA PRO A 133 8.80 -11.29 6.64
C PRO A 133 8.42 -10.55 5.34
N ILE A 134 7.84 -11.29 4.41
CA ILE A 134 7.49 -10.81 3.07
C ILE A 134 5.99 -10.86 2.85
N ILE A 135 5.45 -9.75 2.38
CA ILE A 135 4.10 -9.62 1.82
C ILE A 135 4.23 -9.68 0.29
N LEU A 136 3.68 -10.70 -0.33
CA LEU A 136 3.58 -10.78 -1.78
C LEU A 136 2.56 -9.75 -2.28
N TYR A 137 2.88 -9.01 -3.34
CA TYR A 137 1.93 -8.05 -3.91
C TYR A 137 1.50 -8.47 -5.31
N ASN A 138 0.23 -8.80 -5.46
CA ASN A 138 -0.40 -9.22 -6.71
C ASN A 138 -1.32 -8.13 -7.24
N VAL A 139 -0.99 -7.54 -8.38
CA VAL A 139 -1.76 -6.48 -9.04
C VAL A 139 -1.75 -6.65 -10.56
N PRO A 140 -2.47 -7.64 -11.09
CA PRO A 140 -2.41 -8.04 -12.51
C PRO A 140 -2.76 -6.91 -13.49
N SER A 141 -3.62 -5.98 -13.09
CA SER A 141 -3.99 -4.80 -13.90
C SER A 141 -2.81 -3.89 -14.23
N ARG A 142 -1.77 -3.87 -13.37
CA ARG A 142 -0.54 -3.08 -13.57
C ARG A 142 0.61 -3.90 -14.12
N THR A 143 0.77 -5.13 -13.63
CA THR A 143 1.94 -5.96 -13.95
C THR A 143 1.72 -6.87 -15.15
N GLY A 144 0.44 -7.16 -15.48
CA GLY A 144 0.09 -8.19 -16.46
C GLY A 144 0.45 -9.61 -16.00
N CYS A 145 0.76 -9.79 -14.71
CA CYS A 145 1.15 -11.06 -14.11
C CYS A 145 0.27 -11.33 -12.89
N ASN A 146 -0.42 -12.47 -12.86
CA ASN A 146 -1.27 -12.88 -11.75
C ASN A 146 -0.64 -14.08 -11.02
N ILE A 147 -0.49 -13.99 -9.70
CA ILE A 147 -0.13 -15.15 -8.87
C ILE A 147 -1.38 -16.03 -8.74
N GLN A 148 -1.29 -17.25 -9.22
CA GLN A 148 -2.41 -18.20 -9.12
C GLN A 148 -2.56 -18.76 -7.69
N PRO A 149 -3.76 -19.15 -7.22
CA PRO A 149 -3.95 -19.67 -5.87
C PRO A 149 -3.03 -20.84 -5.49
N LYS A 150 -2.75 -21.76 -6.41
CA LYS A 150 -1.79 -22.85 -6.19
C LYS A 150 -0.34 -22.36 -6.04
N THR A 151 0.00 -21.22 -6.64
CA THR A 151 1.31 -20.60 -6.50
C THR A 151 1.49 -19.99 -5.12
N TYR A 152 0.46 -19.35 -4.58
CA TYR A 152 0.43 -18.92 -3.18
C TYR A 152 0.60 -20.09 -2.21
N GLN A 153 -0.11 -21.21 -2.47
CA GLN A 153 0.02 -22.43 -1.67
C GLN A 153 1.45 -23.00 -1.66
N GLU A 154 2.18 -22.84 -2.74
CA GLU A 154 3.60 -23.24 -2.80
C GLU A 154 4.50 -22.24 -2.08
N LEU A 155 4.29 -20.92 -2.33
CA LEU A 155 5.08 -19.86 -1.76
C LEU A 155 4.97 -19.75 -0.24
N CYS A 156 3.78 -19.95 0.34
CA CYS A 156 3.57 -19.91 1.80
C CYS A 156 4.18 -21.10 2.57
N LYS A 157 4.87 -22.01 1.89
CA LYS A 157 5.71 -23.03 2.54
C LYS A 157 7.03 -22.43 3.02
N HIS A 158 7.46 -21.32 2.42
CA HIS A 158 8.65 -20.59 2.85
C HIS A 158 8.34 -19.76 4.10
N GLU A 159 9.10 -19.96 5.17
CA GLU A 159 8.83 -19.36 6.50
C GLU A 159 8.73 -17.83 6.51
N ARG A 160 9.42 -17.13 5.58
CA ARG A 160 9.42 -15.67 5.48
C ARG A 160 8.31 -15.13 4.59
N ILE A 161 7.65 -15.95 3.78
CA ILE A 161 6.52 -15.53 2.94
C ILE A 161 5.23 -15.72 3.73
N VAL A 162 4.82 -14.69 4.45
CA VAL A 162 3.78 -14.78 5.48
C VAL A 162 2.47 -14.09 5.10
N ALA A 163 2.48 -13.25 4.08
CA ALA A 163 1.26 -12.50 3.70
C ALA A 163 1.18 -12.21 2.20
N ALA A 164 -0.02 -11.82 1.77
CA ALA A 164 -0.32 -11.33 0.43
C ALA A 164 -1.15 -10.04 0.49
N LYS A 165 -0.71 -9.00 -0.25
CA LYS A 165 -1.56 -7.89 -0.68
C LYS A 165 -2.18 -8.29 -2.00
N GLU A 166 -3.47 -8.60 -1.99
CA GLU A 166 -4.19 -9.07 -3.17
C GLU A 166 -5.00 -7.92 -3.78
N ALA A 167 -4.68 -7.56 -5.00
CA ALA A 167 -5.30 -6.48 -5.75
C ALA A 167 -5.71 -6.89 -7.17
N SER A 168 -6.07 -8.17 -7.36
CA SER A 168 -6.59 -8.64 -8.65
C SER A 168 -8.02 -8.18 -8.95
N GLY A 169 -8.77 -7.73 -7.93
CA GLY A 169 -10.19 -7.43 -8.04
C GLY A 169 -11.07 -8.70 -8.05
N ASN A 170 -10.49 -9.88 -7.89
CA ASN A 170 -11.21 -11.16 -7.98
C ASN A 170 -11.44 -11.77 -6.59
N ILE A 171 -12.62 -11.52 -6.02
CA ILE A 171 -13.02 -12.06 -4.70
C ILE A 171 -12.99 -13.59 -4.68
N SER A 172 -13.34 -14.26 -5.78
CA SER A 172 -13.28 -15.73 -5.86
C SER A 172 -11.84 -16.24 -5.75
N GLN A 173 -10.85 -15.51 -6.30
CA GLN A 173 -9.44 -15.84 -6.12
C GLN A 173 -9.03 -15.74 -4.67
N VAL A 174 -9.48 -14.71 -3.94
CA VAL A 174 -9.23 -14.53 -2.50
C VAL A 174 -9.74 -15.70 -1.68
N ALA A 175 -11.00 -16.13 -1.93
CA ALA A 175 -11.58 -17.29 -1.27
C ALA A 175 -10.77 -18.57 -1.54
N LEU A 176 -10.28 -18.77 -2.77
CA LEU A 176 -9.42 -19.92 -3.11
C LEU A 176 -8.05 -19.84 -2.42
N ILE A 177 -7.43 -18.66 -2.35
CA ILE A 177 -6.17 -18.46 -1.63
C ILE A 177 -6.37 -18.82 -0.15
N ARG A 178 -7.41 -18.29 0.50
CA ARG A 178 -7.72 -18.59 1.90
C ARG A 178 -7.97 -20.07 2.12
N SER A 179 -8.70 -20.73 1.23
CA SER A 179 -8.98 -22.18 1.30
C SER A 179 -7.71 -23.03 1.18
N LEU A 180 -6.76 -22.65 0.31
CA LEU A 180 -5.55 -23.43 0.04
C LEU A 180 -4.42 -23.16 1.03
N CYS A 181 -4.28 -21.92 1.50
CA CYS A 181 -3.18 -21.50 2.36
C CYS A 181 -3.55 -21.54 3.84
N GLY A 182 -4.85 -21.45 4.19
CA GLY A 182 -5.31 -21.39 5.57
C GLY A 182 -4.64 -20.25 6.35
N ASP A 183 -4.21 -20.52 7.56
CA ASP A 183 -3.57 -19.54 8.45
C ASP A 183 -2.05 -19.37 8.19
N LYS A 184 -1.52 -20.02 7.15
CA LYS A 184 -0.10 -19.88 6.76
C LYS A 184 0.17 -18.61 5.96
N LEU A 185 -0.86 -17.96 5.43
CA LEU A 185 -0.74 -16.76 4.62
C LEU A 185 -1.81 -15.74 5.02
N ASP A 186 -1.39 -14.66 5.62
CA ASP A 186 -2.27 -13.52 5.87
C ASP A 186 -2.66 -12.85 4.58
N ILE A 187 -3.87 -12.29 4.52
CA ILE A 187 -4.37 -11.59 3.35
C ILE A 187 -4.72 -10.15 3.73
N TYR A 188 -4.25 -9.21 2.92
CA TYR A 188 -4.64 -7.81 2.95
C TYR A 188 -5.29 -7.43 1.62
N SER A 189 -6.40 -6.68 1.66
CA SER A 189 -6.93 -6.08 0.45
C SER A 189 -5.94 -5.06 -0.11
N GLY A 190 -5.74 -5.06 -1.42
CA GLY A 190 -5.01 -4.01 -2.12
C GLY A 190 -5.93 -2.97 -2.78
N ASN A 191 -7.27 -3.16 -2.64
CA ASN A 191 -8.31 -2.31 -3.19
C ASN A 191 -9.21 -1.80 -2.06
N ASP A 192 -9.34 -0.49 -1.92
CA ASP A 192 -10.10 0.15 -0.85
C ASP A 192 -11.59 -0.22 -0.88
N ASP A 193 -12.18 -0.25 -2.09
CA ASP A 193 -13.57 -0.62 -2.36
C ASP A 193 -13.88 -2.11 -2.08
N GLN A 194 -12.87 -2.94 -1.83
CA GLN A 194 -13.01 -4.36 -1.53
C GLN A 194 -12.60 -4.74 -0.10
N THR A 195 -12.32 -3.76 0.75
CA THR A 195 -11.86 -4.00 2.14
C THR A 195 -12.84 -4.87 2.92
N VAL A 196 -14.11 -4.49 2.99
CA VAL A 196 -15.13 -5.25 3.73
C VAL A 196 -15.36 -6.66 3.16
N PRO A 197 -15.53 -6.86 1.84
CA PRO A 197 -15.58 -8.20 1.24
C PRO A 197 -14.38 -9.08 1.56
N PHE A 198 -13.15 -8.54 1.49
CA PHE A 198 -11.95 -9.32 1.83
C PHE A 198 -11.93 -9.73 3.30
N MET A 199 -12.24 -8.80 4.20
CA MET A 199 -12.26 -9.08 5.64
C MET A 199 -13.35 -10.08 6.01
N SER A 200 -14.47 -10.13 5.30
CA SER A 200 -15.50 -11.17 5.47
C SER A 200 -15.00 -12.57 5.09
N LEU A 201 -13.95 -12.66 4.27
CA LEU A 201 -13.26 -13.91 3.90
C LEU A 201 -12.04 -14.18 4.80
N GLY A 202 -11.86 -13.43 5.89
CA GLY A 202 -10.79 -13.62 6.86
C GLY A 202 -9.48 -12.89 6.51
N ALA A 203 -9.52 -11.85 5.66
CA ALA A 203 -8.39 -10.93 5.53
C ALA A 203 -8.21 -10.11 6.81
N LEU A 204 -6.97 -9.75 7.12
CA LEU A 204 -6.61 -9.03 8.34
C LEU A 204 -6.74 -7.51 8.23
N GLY A 205 -6.98 -7.00 7.04
CA GLY A 205 -7.09 -5.56 6.79
C GLY A 205 -6.84 -5.18 5.33
N VAL A 206 -6.35 -3.96 5.14
CA VAL A 206 -6.12 -3.35 3.83
C VAL A 206 -4.77 -2.64 3.79
N ILE A 207 -4.14 -2.62 2.61
CA ILE A 207 -3.03 -1.71 2.28
C ILE A 207 -3.60 -0.66 1.33
N SER A 208 -3.97 0.48 1.87
CA SER A 208 -4.93 1.45 1.39
C SER A 208 -4.29 2.65 0.69
N VAL A 209 -4.94 3.18 -0.34
CA VAL A 209 -4.70 4.51 -0.92
C VAL A 209 -5.58 5.55 -0.21
N PHE A 210 -6.85 5.24 0.05
CA PHE A 210 -7.81 6.10 0.75
C PHE A 210 -7.31 6.52 2.14
N ALA A 211 -6.58 5.65 2.84
CA ALA A 211 -6.00 5.96 4.15
C ALA A 211 -5.01 7.13 4.13
N ASN A 212 -4.44 7.53 2.98
CA ASN A 212 -3.60 8.74 2.92
C ASN A 212 -4.34 10.00 3.35
N ILE A 213 -5.65 10.09 3.09
CA ILE A 213 -6.46 11.28 3.39
C ILE A 213 -7.48 11.03 4.51
N CYS A 214 -7.93 9.80 4.70
CA CYS A 214 -8.92 9.37 5.69
C CYS A 214 -8.41 8.18 6.51
N PRO A 215 -7.29 8.33 7.27
CA PRO A 215 -6.69 7.22 8.01
C PRO A 215 -7.61 6.68 9.11
N ALA A 216 -8.21 7.55 9.91
CA ALA A 216 -9.09 7.16 11.03
C ALA A 216 -10.34 6.40 10.54
N GLU A 217 -10.90 6.82 9.41
CA GLU A 217 -12.08 6.21 8.81
C GLU A 217 -11.79 4.81 8.27
N MET A 218 -10.65 4.64 7.58
CA MET A 218 -10.25 3.32 7.10
C MET A 218 -9.89 2.39 8.27
N HIS A 219 -9.16 2.89 9.26
CA HIS A 219 -8.91 2.15 10.50
C HIS A 219 -10.23 1.68 11.14
N LYS A 220 -11.21 2.59 11.28
CA LYS A 220 -12.52 2.25 11.86
C LYS A 220 -13.28 1.19 11.07
N ILE A 221 -13.26 1.24 9.73
CA ILE A 221 -13.86 0.21 8.87
C ILE A 221 -13.23 -1.15 9.17
N CYS A 222 -11.90 -1.21 9.22
CA CYS A 222 -11.18 -2.44 9.52
C CYS A 222 -11.46 -2.97 10.94
N GLN A 223 -11.46 -2.09 11.94
CA GLN A 223 -11.75 -2.46 13.33
C GLN A 223 -13.14 -3.08 13.46
N LEU A 224 -14.16 -2.47 12.87
CA LEU A 224 -15.50 -3.02 12.87
C LEU A 224 -15.57 -4.42 12.23
N CYS A 225 -14.83 -4.65 11.15
CA CYS A 225 -14.73 -5.97 10.55
C CYS A 225 -14.04 -6.98 11.48
N LEU A 226 -12.94 -6.61 12.14
CA LEU A 226 -12.22 -7.45 13.10
C LEU A 226 -13.07 -7.81 14.32
N GLU A 227 -13.95 -6.91 14.73
CA GLU A 227 -14.95 -7.10 15.78
C GLU A 227 -16.19 -7.90 15.30
N ASN A 228 -16.21 -8.41 14.07
CA ASN A 228 -17.35 -9.05 13.41
C ASN A 228 -18.60 -8.15 13.27
N ASN A 229 -18.47 -6.85 13.36
CA ASN A 229 -19.54 -5.87 13.19
C ASN A 229 -19.63 -5.41 11.72
N PHE A 230 -19.87 -6.35 10.82
CA PHE A 230 -19.92 -6.08 9.37
C PHE A 230 -21.05 -5.13 8.98
N ALA A 231 -22.15 -5.08 9.75
CA ALA A 231 -23.26 -4.17 9.43
C ALA A 231 -22.86 -2.70 9.55
N GLU A 232 -22.11 -2.33 10.59
CA GLU A 232 -21.60 -0.96 10.75
C GLU A 232 -20.42 -0.67 9.81
N ALA A 233 -19.54 -1.67 9.60
CA ALA A 233 -18.46 -1.55 8.63
C ALA A 233 -18.98 -1.23 7.21
N GLN A 234 -20.05 -1.90 6.78
CA GLN A 234 -20.70 -1.67 5.48
C GLN A 234 -21.27 -0.25 5.37
N LYS A 235 -21.87 0.30 6.42
CA LYS A 235 -22.40 1.68 6.40
C LYS A 235 -21.28 2.69 6.13
N LEU A 236 -20.17 2.59 6.85
CA LEU A 236 -19.02 3.45 6.64
C LEU A 236 -18.39 3.23 5.26
N HIS A 237 -18.25 1.99 4.85
CA HIS A 237 -17.70 1.63 3.55
C HIS A 237 -18.52 2.24 2.40
N PHE A 238 -19.84 2.11 2.43
CA PHE A 238 -20.70 2.71 1.41
C PHE A 238 -20.75 4.24 1.50
N HIS A 239 -20.62 4.81 2.71
CA HIS A 239 -20.52 6.26 2.86
C HIS A 239 -19.30 6.83 2.14
N TYR A 240 -18.14 6.16 2.21
CA TYR A 240 -16.90 6.62 1.58
C TYR A 240 -16.62 6.02 0.19
N LEU A 241 -17.49 5.17 -0.35
CA LEU A 241 -17.25 4.46 -1.60
C LEU A 241 -17.05 5.41 -2.79
N GLU A 242 -17.80 6.50 -2.86
CA GLU A 242 -17.63 7.53 -3.89
C GLU A 242 -16.22 8.14 -3.84
N LEU A 243 -15.73 8.47 -2.65
CA LEU A 243 -14.40 9.03 -2.46
C LEU A 243 -13.30 7.99 -2.76
N MET A 244 -13.45 6.75 -2.29
CA MET A 244 -12.52 5.68 -2.62
C MET A 244 -12.36 5.52 -4.14
N ASN A 245 -13.47 5.55 -4.90
CA ASN A 245 -13.44 5.48 -6.36
C ASN A 245 -12.86 6.74 -7.01
N ALA A 246 -13.16 7.92 -6.48
CA ALA A 246 -12.60 9.18 -7.00
C ALA A 246 -11.06 9.23 -6.90
N LEU A 247 -10.47 8.60 -5.88
CA LEU A 247 -9.01 8.48 -5.73
C LEU A 247 -8.36 7.52 -6.75
N PHE A 248 -9.16 6.83 -7.56
CA PHE A 248 -8.73 5.99 -8.69
C PHE A 248 -9.33 6.42 -10.03
N SER A 249 -9.88 7.65 -10.11
CA SER A 249 -10.45 8.21 -11.36
C SER A 249 -9.40 8.45 -12.45
N ASP A 250 -8.13 8.48 -12.08
CA ASP A 250 -6.96 8.52 -12.96
C ASP A 250 -5.91 7.54 -12.42
N VAL A 251 -4.76 7.44 -13.09
CA VAL A 251 -3.67 6.55 -12.69
C VAL A 251 -3.17 6.91 -11.29
N ASN A 252 -3.33 5.99 -10.34
CA ASN A 252 -2.75 6.15 -8.99
C ASN A 252 -1.21 6.23 -9.08
N PRO A 253 -0.54 7.26 -8.48
CA PRO A 253 -1.02 8.13 -7.40
C PRO A 253 -1.50 9.55 -7.80
N ILE A 254 -1.80 9.83 -9.06
CA ILE A 254 -2.18 11.18 -9.50
C ILE A 254 -3.36 11.74 -8.67
N PRO A 255 -4.52 11.04 -8.53
CA PRO A 255 -5.63 11.59 -7.77
C PRO A 255 -5.32 11.76 -6.29
N ILE A 256 -4.63 10.82 -5.66
CA ILE A 256 -4.35 10.92 -4.22
C ILE A 256 -3.36 12.04 -3.90
N LYS A 257 -2.31 12.28 -4.71
CA LYS A 257 -1.43 13.44 -4.52
C LYS A 257 -2.17 14.76 -4.72
N THR A 258 -3.04 14.83 -5.74
CA THR A 258 -3.92 15.98 -5.95
C THR A 258 -4.84 16.20 -4.75
N ALA A 259 -5.43 15.14 -4.21
CA ALA A 259 -6.29 15.21 -3.03
C ALA A 259 -5.52 15.70 -1.79
N MET A 260 -4.29 15.23 -1.58
CA MET A 260 -3.46 15.67 -0.45
C MET A 260 -3.05 17.15 -0.56
N ASN A 261 -2.79 17.65 -1.78
CA ASN A 261 -2.58 19.08 -2.01
C ASN A 261 -3.87 19.88 -1.70
N LEU A 262 -5.04 19.40 -2.12
CA LEU A 262 -6.33 20.03 -1.82
C LEU A 262 -6.70 19.96 -0.33
N PHE A 263 -6.25 18.93 0.37
CA PHE A 263 -6.41 18.78 1.82
C PHE A 263 -5.55 19.77 2.61
N GLY A 264 -4.44 20.24 2.03
CA GLY A 264 -3.60 21.28 2.58
C GLY A 264 -2.12 20.91 2.81
N TYR A 265 -1.70 19.70 2.41
CA TYR A 265 -0.27 19.35 2.38
C TYR A 265 0.35 19.79 1.05
N ASP A 266 1.61 20.21 1.08
CA ASP A 266 2.40 20.47 -0.14
C ASP A 266 3.03 19.17 -0.64
N ALA A 267 2.18 18.26 -1.13
CA ALA A 267 2.62 16.96 -1.62
C ALA A 267 3.32 17.02 -2.98
N GLY A 268 3.21 18.15 -3.68
CA GLY A 268 3.79 18.36 -5.01
C GLY A 268 3.10 17.56 -6.11
N GLU A 269 3.71 17.56 -7.29
CA GLU A 269 3.26 16.78 -8.45
C GLU A 269 3.96 15.41 -8.50
N CYS A 270 3.41 14.50 -9.31
CA CYS A 270 4.07 13.24 -9.62
C CYS A 270 5.24 13.48 -10.59
N ARG A 271 6.26 12.60 -10.54
CA ARG A 271 7.31 12.58 -11.55
C ARG A 271 6.79 12.00 -12.87
N LEU A 272 7.33 12.47 -14.00
CA LEU A 272 7.09 11.84 -15.30
C LEU A 272 7.41 10.31 -15.25
N PRO A 273 6.60 9.48 -15.93
CA PRO A 273 5.65 9.81 -17.00
C PRO A 273 4.26 10.22 -16.51
N LEU A 274 4.03 10.29 -15.20
CA LEU A 274 2.76 10.75 -14.64
C LEU A 274 2.67 12.28 -14.76
N VAL A 275 1.47 12.75 -15.11
CA VAL A 275 1.17 14.17 -15.33
C VAL A 275 -0.01 14.60 -14.46
N PRO A 276 -0.20 15.90 -14.20
CA PRO A 276 -1.38 16.36 -13.46
C PRO A 276 -2.69 15.90 -14.09
N MET A 277 -3.72 15.77 -13.27
CA MET A 277 -5.08 15.47 -13.73
C MET A 277 -5.57 16.45 -14.78
N SER A 278 -6.47 15.99 -15.66
CA SER A 278 -7.21 16.90 -16.54
C SER A 278 -7.99 17.93 -15.71
N VAL A 279 -8.29 19.09 -16.31
CA VAL A 279 -9.07 20.15 -15.63
C VAL A 279 -10.43 19.63 -15.13
N SER A 280 -11.13 18.81 -15.93
CA SER A 280 -12.39 18.21 -15.51
C SER A 280 -12.19 17.23 -14.34
N GLY A 281 -11.21 16.32 -14.42
CA GLY A 281 -10.93 15.36 -13.35
C GLY A 281 -10.53 16.03 -12.04
N TYR A 282 -9.77 17.14 -12.11
CA TYR A 282 -9.44 17.94 -10.93
C TYR A 282 -10.70 18.54 -10.28
N HIS A 283 -11.63 19.10 -11.07
CA HIS A 283 -12.87 19.65 -10.54
C HIS A 283 -13.76 18.57 -9.94
N ASP A 284 -13.91 17.42 -10.62
CA ASP A 284 -14.70 16.30 -10.13
C ASP A 284 -14.15 15.77 -8.78
N LEU A 285 -12.83 15.63 -8.67
CA LEU A 285 -12.17 15.21 -7.41
C LEU A 285 -12.37 16.26 -6.31
N LYS A 286 -12.21 17.55 -6.63
CA LYS A 286 -12.40 18.65 -5.68
C LYS A 286 -13.83 18.68 -5.14
N ASP A 287 -14.82 18.54 -6.03
CA ASP A 287 -16.23 18.50 -5.65
C ASP A 287 -16.56 17.27 -4.79
N CYS A 288 -15.94 16.12 -5.10
CA CYS A 288 -16.04 14.93 -4.26
C CYS A 288 -15.46 15.18 -2.86
N LEU A 289 -14.25 15.74 -2.75
CA LEU A 289 -13.62 16.06 -1.46
C LEU A 289 -14.43 17.05 -0.63
N ALA A 290 -15.09 18.02 -1.29
CA ALA A 290 -15.95 19.00 -0.62
C ALA A 290 -17.15 18.33 0.09
N LYS A 291 -17.71 17.26 -0.46
CA LYS A 291 -18.83 16.50 0.17
C LYS A 291 -18.44 15.87 1.51
N TYR A 292 -17.16 15.65 1.75
CA TYR A 292 -16.62 15.03 2.96
C TYR A 292 -15.87 16.03 3.85
N ASP A 293 -16.00 17.33 3.59
CA ASP A 293 -15.32 18.42 4.31
C ASP A 293 -13.79 18.25 4.38
N LEU A 294 -13.19 17.80 3.29
CA LEU A 294 -11.75 17.50 3.22
C LEU A 294 -10.91 18.60 2.56
N LEU A 295 -11.51 19.69 2.10
CA LEU A 295 -10.78 20.80 1.49
C LEU A 295 -10.13 21.72 2.54
N GLY A 296 -8.81 21.93 2.43
CA GLY A 296 -8.06 22.84 3.31
C GLY A 296 -8.09 22.46 4.79
N LYS A 297 -8.32 21.20 5.11
CA LYS A 297 -8.49 20.73 6.51
C LYS A 297 -7.17 20.72 7.27
N HIS A 298 -6.05 20.52 6.57
CA HIS A 298 -4.71 20.69 7.12
C HIS A 298 -4.20 22.08 6.73
N VAL A 299 -4.44 23.06 7.58
CA VAL A 299 -3.82 24.39 7.41
C VAL A 299 -2.51 24.37 8.18
N ASN A 300 -1.38 24.51 7.49
CA ASN A 300 -0.11 24.79 8.13
C ASN A 300 -0.29 26.11 8.95
N VAL A 301 -0.45 25.99 10.26
CA VAL A 301 -0.35 27.14 11.18
C VAL A 301 1.15 27.47 11.22
N ASN A 302 1.57 28.43 10.37
CA ASN A 302 2.89 29.03 10.43
C ASN A 302 3.08 29.79 11.75
#